data_8a2ad2aec0593e7ee336049870916d8e
#
_entry.id   8a2ad2aec0593e7ee336049870916d8e
#
_cell.length_a   1.000
_cell.length_b   1.000
_cell.length_c   1.000
_cell.angle_alpha   90.00
_cell.angle_beta   90.00
_cell.angle_gamma   90.00
#
_symmetry.space_group_name_H-M   'P 1'
#
loop_
_entity.id
_entity.type
_entity.pdbx_description
1 polymer ?
#
loop_
_entity_poly.entity_id
_entity_poly.type
_entity_poly.pdbx_seq_one_letter_code
_entity_poly.pdbx_strand_id
1 'polypeptide(L)'
;MVTYGINGIGRIGKFALKALIEREAKVSWINDSSGTIDLHRHLLEYDSVHGKWDADFSNDEKSITINDKKIIFQTSSTIENIELEDVDIIIDCTGYYKSRSKLLNYFNMGVKKVVVSAPIEDENIANIVYGVNQDIYDSKKYDIVTAASCTTNCLAPIVKVIHENIGIKHGSI
;
A
#
# COMPACT_ATOMS: atom_id res chain seq x y z
N MET A 1 -16.23 -10.31 3.96
CA MET A 1 -15.44 -9.70 2.86
C MET A 1 -14.27 -8.98 3.52
N VAL A 2 -13.06 -9.09 2.98
CA VAL A 2 -11.88 -8.42 3.55
C VAL A 2 -11.98 -6.92 3.30
N THR A 3 -11.71 -6.11 4.33
CA THR A 3 -11.80 -4.65 4.29
C THR A 3 -10.40 -4.04 4.42
N TYR A 4 -10.10 -3.05 3.59
CA TYR A 4 -8.80 -2.39 3.51
C TYR A 4 -8.85 -0.95 4.00
N GLY A 5 -7.75 -0.51 4.63
CA GLY A 5 -7.43 0.89 4.87
C GLY A 5 -6.10 1.23 4.22
N ILE A 6 -5.93 2.45 3.73
CA ILE A 6 -4.66 2.90 3.14
C ILE A 6 -4.16 4.13 3.90
N ASN A 7 -2.96 4.03 4.45
CA ASN A 7 -2.29 5.15 5.09
C ASN A 7 -1.18 5.70 4.18
N GLY A 8 -1.32 6.96 3.79
CA GLY A 8 -0.47 7.65 2.82
C GLY A 8 -0.98 7.54 1.38
N ILE A 9 -1.61 8.59 0.86
CA ILE A 9 -2.15 8.68 -0.51
C ILE A 9 -1.21 9.49 -1.42
N GLY A 10 0.09 9.23 -1.27
CA GLY A 10 1.11 9.70 -2.19
C GLY A 10 1.15 8.87 -3.49
N ARG A 11 2.28 8.91 -4.20
CA ARG A 11 2.46 8.21 -5.49
C ARG A 11 2.11 6.73 -5.44
N ILE A 12 2.52 6.01 -4.42
CA ILE A 12 2.26 4.56 -4.30
C ILE A 12 0.84 4.31 -3.79
N GLY A 13 0.41 5.03 -2.75
CA GLY A 13 -0.91 4.80 -2.14
C GLY A 13 -2.07 5.02 -3.09
N LYS A 14 -2.01 6.03 -3.97
CA LYS A 14 -3.06 6.24 -4.98
C LYS A 14 -3.14 5.11 -6.00
N PHE A 15 -2.03 4.48 -6.39
CA PHE A 15 -2.06 3.32 -7.28
C PHE A 15 -2.50 2.05 -6.55
N ALA A 16 -2.16 1.90 -5.27
CA ALA A 16 -2.70 0.84 -4.44
C ALA A 16 -4.23 0.95 -4.31
N LEU A 17 -4.74 2.17 -4.06
CA LEU A 17 -6.17 2.44 -4.06
C LEU A 17 -6.82 2.10 -5.39
N LYS A 18 -6.25 2.58 -6.51
CA LYS A 18 -6.74 2.28 -7.85
C LYS A 18 -6.85 0.78 -8.08
N ALA A 19 -5.79 0.04 -7.79
CA ALA A 19 -5.75 -1.41 -7.96
C ALA A 19 -6.79 -2.15 -7.10
N LEU A 20 -7.09 -1.68 -5.89
CA LEU A 20 -8.14 -2.23 -5.04
C LEU A 20 -9.54 -1.94 -5.60
N ILE A 21 -9.80 -0.70 -6.03
CA ILE A 21 -11.10 -0.31 -6.60
C ILE A 21 -11.40 -1.09 -7.87
N GLU A 22 -10.42 -1.23 -8.77
CA GLU A 22 -10.56 -2.01 -10.02
C GLU A 22 -10.76 -3.51 -9.77
N ARG A 23 -10.35 -4.03 -8.62
CA ARG A 23 -10.60 -5.41 -8.18
C ARG A 23 -11.84 -5.57 -7.30
N GLU A 24 -12.67 -4.53 -7.24
CA GLU A 24 -13.90 -4.51 -6.43
C GLU A 24 -13.68 -4.77 -4.93
N ALA A 25 -12.46 -4.53 -4.43
CA ALA A 25 -12.15 -4.66 -3.03
C ALA A 25 -12.83 -3.56 -2.20
N LYS A 26 -13.22 -3.89 -0.97
CA LYS A 26 -13.81 -2.93 -0.04
C LYS A 26 -12.71 -2.11 0.62
N VAL A 27 -12.60 -0.82 0.28
CA VAL A 27 -11.75 0.14 0.96
C VAL A 27 -12.61 0.99 1.89
N SER A 28 -12.35 0.95 3.19
CA SER A 28 -13.13 1.67 4.19
C SER A 28 -12.70 3.14 4.27
N TRP A 29 -11.40 3.35 4.36
CA TRP A 29 -10.82 4.68 4.49
C TRP A 29 -9.46 4.81 3.81
N ILE A 30 -9.09 6.05 3.56
CA ILE A 30 -7.76 6.48 3.15
C ILE A 30 -7.32 7.62 4.06
N ASN A 31 -6.04 7.70 4.37
CA ASN A 31 -5.47 8.75 5.22
C ASN A 31 -4.26 9.41 4.54
N ASP A 32 -4.16 10.73 4.67
CA ASP A 32 -2.92 11.46 4.41
C ASP A 32 -2.81 12.62 5.39
N SER A 33 -1.64 12.80 5.98
CA SER A 33 -1.40 13.83 6.99
C SER A 33 -1.29 15.24 6.42
N SER A 34 -1.31 15.40 5.11
CA SER A 34 -1.15 16.68 4.41
C SER A 34 -2.17 16.86 3.29
N GLY A 35 -2.45 18.10 2.95
CA GLY A 35 -3.39 18.43 1.89
C GLY A 35 -4.86 18.41 2.32
N THR A 36 -5.73 18.80 1.41
CA THR A 36 -7.17 18.82 1.58
C THR A 36 -7.82 17.67 0.83
N ILE A 37 -9.05 17.34 1.17
CA ILE A 37 -9.81 16.30 0.47
C ILE A 37 -9.99 16.62 -1.02
N ASP A 38 -10.22 17.90 -1.37
CA ASP A 38 -10.34 18.32 -2.77
C ASP A 38 -9.04 18.14 -3.54
N LEU A 39 -7.90 18.44 -2.89
CA LEU A 39 -6.58 18.20 -3.48
C LEU A 39 -6.38 16.71 -3.75
N HIS A 40 -6.65 15.86 -2.76
CA HIS A 40 -6.46 14.41 -2.92
C HIS A 40 -7.43 13.83 -3.95
N ARG A 41 -8.70 14.26 -3.99
CA ARG A 41 -9.62 13.87 -5.06
C ARG A 41 -9.05 14.22 -6.42
N HIS A 42 -8.54 15.45 -6.58
CA HIS A 42 -7.93 15.87 -7.85
C HIS A 42 -6.68 15.04 -8.22
N LEU A 43 -5.79 14.79 -7.25
CA LEU A 43 -4.58 13.98 -7.46
C LEU A 43 -4.87 12.49 -7.70
N LEU A 44 -6.02 11.98 -7.27
CA LEU A 44 -6.49 10.64 -7.60
C LEU A 44 -7.02 10.59 -9.04
N GLU A 45 -7.80 11.59 -9.44
CA GLU A 45 -8.38 11.68 -10.79
C GLU A 45 -7.32 11.92 -11.86
N TYR A 46 -6.31 12.76 -11.57
CA TYR A 46 -5.30 13.18 -12.56
C TYR A 46 -3.89 12.81 -12.11
N ASP A 47 -3.15 12.16 -12.98
CA ASP A 47 -1.73 11.83 -12.80
C ASP A 47 -0.91 12.34 -13.97
N SER A 48 0.22 13.01 -13.68
CA SER A 48 1.08 13.61 -14.71
C SER A 48 1.79 12.59 -15.61
N VAL A 49 1.90 11.33 -15.16
CA VAL A 49 2.58 10.25 -15.90
C VAL A 49 1.56 9.31 -16.53
N HIS A 50 0.51 8.93 -15.77
CA HIS A 50 -0.47 7.92 -16.17
C HIS A 50 -1.77 8.51 -16.73
N GLY A 51 -1.88 9.85 -16.76
CA GLY A 51 -3.04 10.55 -17.29
C GLY A 51 -4.25 10.54 -16.34
N LYS A 52 -5.42 10.74 -16.90
CA LYS A 52 -6.67 10.75 -16.17
C LYS A 52 -7.12 9.30 -15.87
N TRP A 53 -7.52 9.06 -14.63
CA TRP A 53 -8.20 7.81 -14.28
C TRP A 53 -9.65 7.87 -14.78
N ASP A 54 -10.03 6.92 -15.63
CA ASP A 54 -11.40 6.80 -16.17
C ASP A 54 -12.32 6.23 -15.09
N ALA A 55 -12.82 7.11 -14.25
CA ALA A 55 -13.76 6.86 -13.17
C ALA A 55 -14.49 8.14 -12.80
N ASP A 56 -15.67 8.01 -12.18
CA ASP A 56 -16.44 9.14 -11.68
C ASP A 56 -15.96 9.53 -10.28
N PHE A 57 -15.56 10.78 -10.10
CA PHE A 57 -15.05 11.31 -8.84
C PHE A 57 -15.95 12.39 -8.27
N SER A 58 -16.30 12.23 -7.00
CA SER A 58 -16.91 13.28 -6.18
C SER A 58 -16.38 13.21 -4.75
N ASN A 59 -16.61 14.26 -3.97
CA ASN A 59 -16.29 14.25 -2.55
C ASN A 59 -17.29 15.10 -1.77
N ASP A 60 -17.42 14.82 -0.50
CA ASP A 60 -18.01 15.66 0.53
C ASP A 60 -16.93 16.09 1.52
N GLU A 61 -17.28 16.64 2.68
CA GLU A 61 -16.33 17.13 3.69
C GLU A 61 -15.50 16.02 4.35
N LYS A 62 -15.92 14.75 4.27
CA LYS A 62 -15.35 13.63 5.00
C LYS A 62 -15.00 12.42 4.14
N SER A 63 -15.37 12.41 2.87
CA SER A 63 -15.19 11.24 2.03
C SER A 63 -14.95 11.58 0.57
N ILE A 64 -14.24 10.70 -0.12
CA ILE A 64 -14.08 10.68 -1.57
C ILE A 64 -14.91 9.51 -2.11
N THR A 65 -15.72 9.78 -3.11
CA THR A 65 -16.51 8.76 -3.84
C THR A 65 -15.85 8.52 -5.19
N ILE A 66 -15.54 7.26 -5.47
CA ILE A 66 -14.95 6.82 -6.75
C ILE A 66 -15.90 5.78 -7.34
N ASN A 67 -16.48 6.07 -8.47
CA ASN A 67 -17.67 5.38 -8.96
C ASN A 67 -18.63 5.15 -7.79
N ASP A 68 -19.50 4.56 -7.52
CA ASP A 68 -20.43 4.49 -6.39
C ASP A 68 -19.83 4.07 -5.03
N LYS A 69 -18.47 3.98 -4.93
CA LYS A 69 -17.79 3.55 -3.71
C LYS A 69 -17.35 4.76 -2.87
N LYS A 70 -18.04 4.95 -1.75
CA LYS A 70 -17.73 6.00 -0.76
C LYS A 70 -16.59 5.53 0.17
N ILE A 71 -15.51 6.33 0.27
CA ILE A 71 -14.30 6.03 1.04
C ILE A 71 -14.06 7.19 2.00
N ILE A 72 -13.95 6.92 3.29
CA ILE A 72 -13.68 7.95 4.30
C ILE A 72 -12.27 8.51 4.09
N PHE A 73 -12.14 9.82 4.11
CA PHE A 73 -10.85 10.51 4.05
C PHE A 73 -10.46 11.03 5.42
N GLN A 74 -9.28 10.68 5.89
CA GLN A 74 -8.74 11.12 7.17
C GLN A 74 -7.46 11.94 6.98
N THR A 75 -7.12 12.79 7.97
CA THR A 75 -5.94 13.67 7.95
C THR A 75 -5.06 13.46 9.18
N SER A 76 -5.00 12.23 9.69
CA SER A 76 -4.24 11.90 10.87
C SER A 76 -2.75 11.82 10.60
N SER A 77 -1.95 12.44 11.46
CA SER A 77 -0.47 12.42 11.36
C SER A 77 0.17 11.21 12.07
N THR A 78 -0.58 10.51 12.90
CA THR A 78 -0.11 9.33 13.63
C THR A 78 -1.13 8.20 13.55
N ILE A 79 -0.66 6.96 13.69
CA ILE A 79 -1.52 5.77 13.61
C ILE A 79 -2.61 5.80 14.70
N GLU A 80 -2.26 6.25 15.89
CA GLU A 80 -3.15 6.26 17.06
C GLU A 80 -4.38 7.16 16.89
N ASN A 81 -4.27 8.14 15.99
CA ASN A 81 -5.35 9.09 15.70
C ASN A 81 -6.18 8.69 14.47
N ILE A 82 -5.85 7.59 13.80
CA ILE A 82 -6.64 7.06 12.69
C ILE A 82 -7.86 6.34 13.28
N GLU A 83 -9.04 6.68 12.81
CA GLU A 83 -10.26 5.94 13.13
C GLU A 83 -10.29 4.65 12.30
N LEU A 84 -9.96 3.52 12.92
CA LEU A 84 -10.00 2.20 12.27
C LEU A 84 -11.42 1.63 12.36
N GLU A 85 -12.26 1.94 11.39
CA GLU A 85 -13.56 1.29 11.24
C GLU A 85 -13.38 -0.05 10.51
N ASP A 86 -13.59 -1.17 11.21
CA ASP A 86 -13.69 -2.54 10.65
C ASP A 86 -12.69 -2.84 9.49
N VAL A 87 -11.40 -2.57 9.71
CA VAL A 87 -10.36 -2.83 8.71
C VAL A 87 -9.58 -4.09 9.08
N ASP A 88 -9.53 -5.02 8.15
CA ASP A 88 -8.74 -6.25 8.29
C ASP A 88 -7.28 -6.05 7.91
N ILE A 89 -7.03 -5.29 6.84
CA ILE A 89 -5.70 -5.11 6.24
C ILE A 89 -5.40 -3.64 6.02
N ILE A 90 -4.25 -3.19 6.52
CA ILE A 90 -3.69 -1.87 6.21
C ILE A 90 -2.66 -1.98 5.09
N ILE A 91 -2.72 -1.05 4.14
CA ILE A 91 -1.64 -0.77 3.21
C ILE A 91 -0.97 0.54 3.65
N ASP A 92 0.22 0.44 4.24
CA ASP A 92 1.00 1.60 4.64
C ASP A 92 1.91 2.08 3.52
N CYS A 93 1.59 3.25 2.98
CA CYS A 93 2.33 3.92 1.92
C CYS A 93 2.96 5.25 2.38
N THR A 94 3.04 5.47 3.69
CA THR A 94 3.59 6.71 4.26
C THR A 94 5.09 6.86 4.04
N GLY A 95 5.81 5.73 3.91
CA GLY A 95 7.27 5.70 3.91
C GLY A 95 7.92 6.06 5.26
N TYR A 96 7.13 6.25 6.31
CA TYR A 96 7.58 6.64 7.64
C TYR A 96 7.72 5.43 8.60
N TYR A 97 6.76 4.51 8.57
CA TYR A 97 6.70 3.35 9.46
C TYR A 97 7.53 2.18 8.89
N LYS A 98 8.87 2.23 9.11
CA LYS A 98 9.84 1.26 8.56
C LYS A 98 10.44 0.35 9.62
N SER A 99 9.67 0.00 10.64
CA SER A 99 10.06 -1.00 11.63
C SER A 99 8.84 -1.68 12.21
N ARG A 100 9.00 -2.93 12.64
CA ARG A 100 7.91 -3.68 13.29
C ARG A 100 7.34 -2.92 14.49
N SER A 101 8.20 -2.35 15.33
CA SER A 101 7.76 -1.60 16.52
C SER A 101 6.84 -0.43 16.22
N LYS A 102 7.09 0.30 15.14
CA LYS A 102 6.23 1.42 14.71
C LYS A 102 4.88 0.96 14.15
N LEU A 103 4.80 -0.25 13.60
CA LEU A 103 3.60 -0.82 13.01
C LEU A 103 2.70 -1.53 14.04
N LEU A 104 3.21 -1.81 15.24
CA LEU A 104 2.46 -2.50 16.30
C LEU A 104 1.15 -1.81 16.66
N ASN A 105 1.08 -0.49 16.54
CA ASN A 105 -0.12 0.28 16.85
C ASN A 105 -1.31 -0.11 15.97
N TYR A 106 -1.11 -0.50 14.71
CA TYR A 106 -2.19 -1.04 13.88
C TYR A 106 -2.78 -2.32 14.48
N PHE A 107 -1.94 -3.24 14.97
CA PHE A 107 -2.40 -4.50 15.56
C PHE A 107 -3.10 -4.28 16.90
N ASN A 108 -2.62 -3.32 17.72
CA ASN A 108 -3.28 -2.93 18.96
C ASN A 108 -4.70 -2.39 18.75
N MET A 109 -4.98 -1.88 17.54
CA MET A 109 -6.28 -1.39 17.11
C MET A 109 -7.12 -2.44 16.38
N GLY A 110 -6.66 -3.70 16.31
CA GLY A 110 -7.43 -4.84 15.78
C GLY A 110 -7.16 -5.21 14.30
N VAL A 111 -6.21 -4.56 13.64
CA VAL A 111 -5.81 -4.92 12.26
C VAL A 111 -5.15 -6.30 12.24
N LYS A 112 -5.47 -7.10 11.25
CA LYS A 112 -4.98 -8.49 11.13
C LYS A 112 -3.67 -8.59 10.36
N LYS A 113 -3.49 -7.74 9.34
CA LYS A 113 -2.31 -7.75 8.45
C LYS A 113 -1.93 -6.33 8.05
N VAL A 114 -0.63 -6.12 7.86
CA VAL A 114 -0.10 -4.85 7.33
C VAL A 114 0.78 -5.13 6.12
N VAL A 115 0.51 -4.41 5.04
CA VAL A 115 1.34 -4.38 3.83
C VAL A 115 2.04 -3.04 3.77
N VAL A 116 3.38 -3.03 3.75
CA VAL A 116 4.16 -1.79 3.71
C VAL A 116 4.77 -1.59 2.34
N SER A 117 4.64 -0.39 1.78
CA SER A 117 5.18 -0.06 0.45
C SER A 117 6.70 0.17 0.40
N ALA A 118 7.39 0.02 1.54
CA ALA A 118 8.83 0.21 1.68
C ALA A 118 9.47 -1.01 2.37
N PRO A 119 10.73 -1.35 2.07
CA PRO A 119 11.39 -2.49 2.68
C PRO A 119 11.61 -2.28 4.18
N ILE A 120 11.57 -3.37 4.94
CA ILE A 120 11.88 -3.41 6.37
C ILE A 120 12.89 -4.55 6.59
N GLU A 121 14.00 -4.22 7.23
CA GLU A 121 15.03 -5.20 7.60
C GLU A 121 14.66 -5.85 8.94
N ASP A 122 13.88 -6.91 8.88
CA ASP A 122 13.44 -7.72 10.03
C ASP A 122 13.16 -9.15 9.55
N GLU A 123 13.72 -10.14 10.18
CA GLU A 123 13.58 -11.57 9.80
C GLU A 123 12.16 -12.14 9.95
N ASN A 124 11.31 -11.46 10.73
CA ASN A 124 9.90 -11.78 10.90
C ASN A 124 8.99 -11.04 9.91
N ILE A 125 9.56 -10.29 8.96
CA ILE A 125 8.84 -9.55 7.93
C ILE A 125 9.28 -10.05 6.55
N ALA A 126 8.32 -10.46 5.73
CA ALA A 126 8.63 -10.89 4.37
C ALA A 126 8.71 -9.68 3.42
N ASN A 127 9.89 -9.42 2.85
CA ASN A 127 10.06 -8.49 1.74
C ASN A 127 9.77 -9.22 0.43
N ILE A 128 8.65 -8.89 -0.23
CA ILE A 128 8.13 -9.61 -1.40
C ILE A 128 8.27 -8.76 -2.65
N VAL A 129 8.88 -9.36 -3.67
CA VAL A 129 8.82 -8.89 -5.05
C VAL A 129 7.93 -9.87 -5.83
N TYR A 130 6.75 -9.40 -6.22
CA TYR A 130 5.81 -10.25 -6.94
C TYR A 130 6.38 -10.72 -8.29
N GLY A 131 6.20 -12.01 -8.59
CA GLY A 131 6.84 -12.66 -9.75
C GLY A 131 8.23 -13.21 -9.46
N VAL A 132 8.84 -12.88 -8.31
CA VAL A 132 10.18 -13.36 -7.93
C VAL A 132 10.14 -14.29 -6.74
N ASN A 133 9.59 -13.86 -5.61
CA ASN A 133 9.65 -14.61 -4.36
C ASN A 133 8.33 -14.61 -3.55
N GLN A 134 7.17 -14.36 -4.17
CA GLN A 134 5.89 -14.37 -3.47
C GLN A 134 5.58 -15.69 -2.75
N ASP A 135 6.20 -16.79 -3.20
CA ASP A 135 5.98 -18.13 -2.63
C ASP A 135 6.55 -18.29 -1.21
N ILE A 136 7.39 -17.33 -0.74
CA ILE A 136 7.85 -17.30 0.65
C ILE A 136 6.75 -16.84 1.61
N TYR A 137 5.64 -16.28 1.11
CA TYR A 137 4.57 -15.79 1.95
C TYR A 137 3.78 -16.93 2.61
N ASP A 138 3.78 -16.93 3.92
CA ASP A 138 2.92 -17.76 4.76
C ASP A 138 2.07 -16.86 5.64
N SER A 139 0.75 -16.93 5.46
CA SER A 139 -0.21 -16.09 6.20
C SER A 139 -0.25 -16.38 7.71
N LYS A 140 0.23 -17.55 8.15
CA LYS A 140 0.34 -17.91 9.57
C LYS A 140 1.63 -17.39 10.21
N LYS A 141 2.67 -17.20 9.39
CA LYS A 141 3.99 -16.76 9.85
C LYS A 141 4.12 -15.24 9.80
N TYR A 142 3.63 -14.61 8.73
CA TYR A 142 3.84 -13.19 8.49
C TYR A 142 2.55 -12.39 8.66
N ASP A 143 2.50 -11.55 9.67
CA ASP A 143 1.46 -10.53 9.90
C ASP A 143 1.80 -9.20 9.20
N ILE A 144 3.08 -8.96 8.94
CA ILE A 144 3.59 -7.83 8.17
C ILE A 144 4.31 -8.36 6.94
N VAL A 145 4.00 -7.79 5.79
CA VAL A 145 4.75 -8.00 4.53
C VAL A 145 5.10 -6.65 3.91
N THR A 146 6.14 -6.61 3.10
CA THR A 146 6.48 -5.41 2.35
C THR A 146 6.48 -5.68 0.85
N ALA A 147 6.28 -4.63 0.07
CA ALA A 147 6.46 -4.66 -1.38
C ALA A 147 7.93 -4.45 -1.80
N ALA A 148 8.88 -4.63 -0.88
CA ALA A 148 10.30 -4.36 -1.07
C ALA A 148 10.58 -2.90 -1.53
N SER A 149 11.73 -2.63 -2.14
CA SER A 149 12.05 -1.30 -2.66
C SER A 149 11.76 -1.17 -4.17
N CYS A 150 11.62 0.05 -4.66
CA CYS A 150 11.46 0.33 -6.08
C CYS A 150 12.64 -0.19 -6.92
N THR A 151 13.87 -0.05 -6.41
CA THR A 151 15.08 -0.57 -7.07
C THR A 151 15.10 -2.10 -7.08
N THR A 152 14.69 -2.75 -5.99
CA THR A 152 14.56 -4.21 -5.94
C THR A 152 13.50 -4.71 -6.90
N ASN A 153 12.35 -4.05 -6.99
CA ASN A 153 11.29 -4.40 -7.94
C ASN A 153 11.72 -4.23 -9.41
N CYS A 154 12.61 -3.27 -9.69
CA CYS A 154 13.19 -3.10 -11.02
C CYS A 154 14.19 -4.23 -11.35
N LEU A 155 15.12 -4.52 -10.43
CA LEU A 155 16.25 -5.39 -10.71
C LEU A 155 15.94 -6.89 -10.58
N ALA A 156 15.23 -7.29 -9.52
CA ALA A 156 15.07 -8.70 -9.17
C ALA A 156 14.39 -9.54 -10.25
N PRO A 157 13.35 -9.09 -10.98
CA PRO A 157 12.76 -9.84 -12.09
C PRO A 157 13.75 -10.08 -13.21
N ILE A 158 14.58 -9.09 -13.56
CA ILE A 158 15.60 -9.19 -14.63
C ILE A 158 16.67 -10.19 -14.21
N VAL A 159 17.19 -10.06 -12.99
CA VAL A 159 18.19 -10.97 -12.42
C VAL A 159 17.68 -12.41 -12.40
N LYS A 160 16.42 -12.60 -11.98
CA LYS A 160 15.79 -13.93 -11.96
C LYS A 160 15.80 -14.57 -13.35
N VAL A 161 15.29 -13.87 -14.35
CA VAL A 161 15.22 -14.40 -15.73
C VAL A 161 16.63 -14.72 -16.27
N ILE A 162 17.60 -13.84 -16.07
CA ILE A 162 18.97 -14.09 -16.54
C ILE A 162 19.59 -15.28 -15.79
N HIS A 163 19.43 -15.34 -14.47
CA HIS A 163 20.01 -16.39 -13.66
C HIS A 163 19.44 -17.79 -13.99
N GLU A 164 18.13 -17.87 -14.16
CA GLU A 164 17.44 -19.14 -14.46
C GLU A 164 17.77 -19.68 -15.88
N ASN A 165 18.03 -18.81 -16.85
CA ASN A 165 18.25 -19.23 -18.24
C ASN A 165 19.73 -19.30 -18.65
N ILE A 166 20.60 -18.48 -18.07
CA ILE A 166 22.01 -18.34 -18.49
C ILE A 166 22.95 -18.61 -17.31
N GLY A 167 22.52 -18.28 -16.08
CA GLY A 167 23.33 -18.28 -14.88
C GLY A 167 24.10 -16.97 -14.71
N ILE A 168 24.28 -16.57 -13.45
CA ILE A 168 25.07 -15.40 -13.05
C ILE A 168 26.13 -15.86 -12.06
N LYS A 169 27.41 -15.56 -12.32
CA LYS A 169 28.50 -15.85 -11.39
C LYS A 169 28.71 -14.74 -10.38
N HIS A 170 28.66 -13.50 -10.82
CA HIS A 170 28.74 -12.31 -9.97
C HIS A 170 28.13 -11.11 -10.69
N GLY A 171 27.76 -10.08 -9.93
CA GLY A 171 27.24 -8.82 -10.44
C GLY A 171 27.65 -7.66 -9.54
N SER A 172 27.50 -6.43 -10.04
CA SER A 172 27.71 -5.20 -9.30
C SER A 172 26.55 -4.24 -9.53
N ILE A 173 26.13 -3.56 -8.49
CA ILE A 173 25.04 -2.58 -8.51
C ILE A 173 25.57 -1.25 -8.00
#